data_de3e2505375fdf5ff0670b65c2b3f5db
#
_entry.id   de3e2505375fdf5ff0670b65c2b3f5db
#
_cell.length_a   1.000
_cell.length_b   1.000
_cell.length_c   1.000
_cell.angle_alpha   90.00
_cell.angle_beta   90.00
_cell.angle_gamma   90.00
#
_symmetry.space_group_name_H-M   'P 1'
#
loop_
_entity.id
_entity.type
_entity.pdbx_description
1 polymer ?
#
loop_
_entity_poly.entity_id
_entity_poly.type
_entity_poly.pdbx_seq_one_letter_code
_entity_poly.pdbx_strand_id
1 'polypeptide(L)'
;MIIVVCIDEKGGMVFNRRRQSQDRLLRENLLAEAGGRPVWMNRYSHKLFDPAPENIRVAEDFAEQAGIGEFCFFEDVFPGPWLDQAEKIVVYNWNRTYPSDPPRFPLPLAGRSAERREEFAGSSHERITKEIWV
;
A
#
# COMPACT_ATOMS: atom_id res chain seq x y z
N MET A 1 -12.22 4.07 -4.55
CA MET A 1 -11.15 3.78 -3.56
C MET A 1 -9.79 4.21 -4.06
N ILE A 2 -8.88 4.44 -3.14
CA ILE A 2 -7.48 4.73 -3.41
C ILE A 2 -6.68 3.53 -2.91
N ILE A 3 -5.97 2.85 -3.80
CA ILE A 3 -5.20 1.66 -3.46
C ILE A 3 -3.83 2.08 -2.94
N VAL A 4 -3.37 1.43 -1.86
CA VAL A 4 -2.03 1.61 -1.33
C VAL A 4 -1.33 0.25 -1.30
N VAL A 5 -0.14 0.19 -1.87
CA VAL A 5 0.69 -1.03 -1.89
C VAL A 5 2.12 -0.72 -1.50
N CYS A 6 2.81 -1.73 -0.97
CA CYS A 6 4.25 -1.71 -0.75
C CYS A 6 4.88 -2.75 -1.66
N ILE A 7 5.89 -2.37 -2.42
CA ILE A 7 6.56 -3.26 -3.37
C ILE A 7 8.07 -3.20 -3.20
N ASP A 8 8.75 -4.26 -3.62
CA ASP A 8 10.20 -4.22 -3.77
C ASP A 8 10.60 -3.72 -5.18
N GLU A 9 11.89 -3.66 -5.46
CA GLU A 9 12.42 -3.14 -6.73
C GLU A 9 11.96 -3.91 -7.96
N LYS A 10 11.51 -5.15 -7.77
CA LYS A 10 11.02 -6.03 -8.86
C LYS A 10 9.49 -6.15 -8.87
N GLY A 11 8.80 -5.32 -8.10
CA GLY A 11 7.35 -5.38 -8.00
C GLY A 11 6.83 -6.47 -7.06
N GLY A 12 7.70 -7.11 -6.31
CA GLY A 12 7.30 -8.14 -5.35
C GLY A 12 6.48 -7.54 -4.22
N MET A 13 5.49 -8.26 -3.71
CA MET A 13 4.64 -7.84 -2.62
C MET A 13 4.62 -8.84 -1.47
N VAL A 14 4.57 -10.12 -1.79
CA VAL A 14 4.27 -11.18 -0.83
C VAL A 14 5.29 -12.31 -0.94
N PHE A 15 5.69 -12.85 0.20
CA PHE A 15 6.48 -14.07 0.27
C PHE A 15 5.91 -14.98 1.36
N ASN A 16 5.64 -16.23 1.02
CA ASN A 16 5.01 -17.21 1.93
C ASN A 16 3.72 -16.67 2.57
N ARG A 17 2.88 -16.00 1.75
CA ARG A 17 1.60 -15.41 2.16
C ARG A 17 1.74 -14.29 3.20
N ARG A 18 2.92 -13.68 3.30
CA ARG A 18 3.20 -12.62 4.25
C ARG A 18 3.78 -11.40 3.54
N ARG A 19 3.69 -10.23 4.19
CA ARG A 19 4.38 -9.04 3.71
C ARG A 19 5.88 -9.28 3.65
N GLN A 20 6.55 -8.63 2.73
CA GLN A 20 8.00 -8.72 2.61
C GLN A 20 8.72 -7.95 3.71
N SER A 21 8.18 -6.83 4.13
CA SER A 21 8.79 -5.94 5.10
C SER A 21 7.76 -5.02 5.74
N GLN A 22 8.20 -4.21 6.70
CA GLN A 22 7.38 -3.19 7.33
C GLN A 22 8.24 -2.01 7.76
N ASP A 23 7.60 -0.86 7.94
CA ASP A 23 8.30 0.36 8.32
C ASP A 23 7.33 1.31 9.02
N ARG A 24 7.69 1.74 10.23
CA ARG A 24 6.84 2.62 11.03
C ARG A 24 6.62 3.99 10.35
N LEU A 25 7.67 4.55 9.78
CA LEU A 25 7.57 5.86 9.12
C LEU A 25 6.75 5.78 7.84
N LEU A 26 6.78 4.65 7.13
CA LEU A 26 5.89 4.42 6.01
C LEU A 26 4.42 4.42 6.47
N ARG A 27 4.12 3.74 7.57
CA ARG A 27 2.75 3.74 8.11
C ARG A 27 2.28 5.14 8.48
N GLU A 28 3.15 5.95 9.10
CA GLU A 28 2.85 7.34 9.41
C GLU A 28 2.62 8.17 8.15
N ASN A 29 3.40 7.94 7.11
CA ASN A 29 3.24 8.60 5.82
C ASN A 29 1.89 8.24 5.18
N LEU A 30 1.49 6.98 5.24
CA LEU A 30 0.19 6.53 4.76
C LEU A 30 -0.96 7.24 5.49
N LEU A 31 -0.89 7.31 6.80
CA LEU A 31 -1.92 7.96 7.59
C LEU A 31 -2.00 9.47 7.30
N ALA A 32 -0.85 10.11 7.08
CA ALA A 32 -0.80 11.51 6.68
C ALA A 32 -1.40 11.72 5.29
N GLU A 33 -1.13 10.82 4.35
CA GLU A 33 -1.72 10.88 3.00
C GLU A 33 -3.24 10.74 3.07
N ALA A 34 -3.74 9.85 3.92
CA ALA A 34 -5.17 9.66 4.10
C ALA A 34 -5.86 10.90 4.71
N GLY A 35 -5.14 11.67 5.53
CA GLY A 35 -5.67 12.92 6.08
C GLY A 35 -6.96 12.75 6.88
N GLY A 36 -7.07 11.68 7.64
CA GLY A 36 -8.26 11.38 8.44
C GLY A 36 -9.36 10.62 7.70
N ARG A 37 -9.23 10.42 6.38
CA ARG A 37 -10.19 9.60 5.63
C ARG A 37 -10.05 8.13 6.02
N PRO A 38 -11.10 7.32 5.85
CA PRO A 38 -11.02 5.89 6.16
C PRO A 38 -9.89 5.19 5.44
N VAL A 39 -9.16 4.37 6.19
CA VAL A 39 -8.13 3.48 5.67
C VAL A 39 -8.57 2.06 5.97
N TRP A 40 -9.00 1.37 4.93
CA TRP A 40 -9.49 0.00 5.02
C TRP A 40 -8.32 -0.98 4.91
N MET A 41 -8.36 -2.02 5.72
CA MET A 41 -7.36 -3.09 5.69
C MET A 41 -7.94 -4.34 6.32
N ASN A 42 -7.26 -5.47 6.09
CA ASN A 42 -7.63 -6.70 6.76
C ASN A 42 -7.02 -6.76 8.17
N ARG A 43 -7.36 -7.82 8.89
CA ARG A 43 -6.90 -8.01 10.27
C ARG A 43 -5.39 -8.19 10.36
N TYR A 44 -4.79 -8.81 9.36
CA TYR A 44 -3.35 -9.03 9.28
C TYR A 44 -2.59 -7.69 9.28
N SER A 45 -3.00 -6.76 8.43
CA SER A 45 -2.38 -5.43 8.34
C SER A 45 -2.67 -4.58 9.57
N HIS A 46 -3.87 -4.69 10.12
CA HIS A 46 -4.28 -3.92 11.30
C HIS A 46 -3.35 -4.13 12.50
N LYS A 47 -2.77 -5.32 12.63
CA LYS A 47 -1.84 -5.63 13.73
C LYS A 47 -0.60 -4.75 13.76
N LEU A 48 -0.24 -4.12 12.63
CA LEU A 48 0.90 -3.21 12.58
C LEU A 48 0.60 -1.83 13.17
N PHE A 49 -0.68 -1.49 13.34
CA PHE A 49 -1.11 -0.17 13.80
C PHE A 49 -1.54 -0.27 15.27
N ASP A 50 -0.62 0.03 16.20
CA ASP A 50 -0.90 -0.01 17.63
C ASP A 50 -0.19 1.18 18.32
N PRO A 51 -0.95 2.14 18.88
CA PRO A 51 -2.41 2.23 18.82
C PRO A 51 -2.92 2.58 17.43
N ALA A 52 -4.06 2.01 17.05
CA ALA A 52 -4.67 2.30 15.76
C ALA A 52 -5.47 3.60 15.81
N PRO A 53 -5.28 4.51 14.84
CA PRO A 53 -6.12 5.70 14.77
C PRO A 53 -7.57 5.37 14.43
N GLU A 54 -8.47 6.28 14.75
CA GLU A 54 -9.93 6.07 14.62
C GLU A 54 -10.40 5.85 13.17
N ASN A 55 -9.65 6.35 12.19
CA ASN A 55 -10.03 6.23 10.79
C ASN A 55 -9.65 4.89 10.16
N ILE A 56 -9.00 3.99 10.88
CA ILE A 56 -8.75 2.64 10.37
C ILE A 56 -10.03 1.80 10.47
N ARG A 57 -10.37 1.14 9.37
CA ARG A 57 -11.51 0.23 9.26
C ARG A 57 -11.00 -1.16 8.92
N VAL A 58 -11.43 -2.17 9.64
CA VAL A 58 -10.95 -3.54 9.50
C VAL A 58 -12.05 -4.44 8.98
N ALA A 59 -11.79 -5.10 7.86
CA ALA A 59 -12.69 -6.09 7.27
C ALA A 59 -11.88 -6.99 6.34
N GLU A 60 -12.18 -8.29 6.30
CA GLU A 60 -11.49 -9.18 5.36
C GLU A 60 -11.87 -8.88 3.90
N ASP A 61 -13.08 -8.38 3.67
CA ASP A 61 -13.52 -7.91 2.36
C ASP A 61 -13.30 -6.40 2.17
N PHE A 62 -12.24 -5.87 2.74
CA PHE A 62 -11.96 -4.43 2.82
C PHE A 62 -12.01 -3.71 1.46
N ALA A 63 -11.58 -4.35 0.39
CA ALA A 63 -11.60 -3.74 -0.94
C ALA A 63 -13.03 -3.52 -1.47
N GLU A 64 -13.96 -4.36 -1.04
CA GLU A 64 -15.37 -4.25 -1.42
C GLU A 64 -16.11 -3.20 -0.56
N GLN A 65 -15.62 -2.96 0.64
CA GLN A 65 -16.22 -2.03 1.58
C GLN A 65 -15.87 -0.56 1.30
N ALA A 66 -14.67 -0.31 0.76
CA ALA A 66 -14.18 1.04 0.58
C ALA A 66 -14.98 1.83 -0.43
N GLY A 67 -15.30 3.06 -0.07
CA GLY A 67 -16.02 4.00 -0.93
C GLY A 67 -15.11 4.98 -1.66
N ILE A 68 -15.74 5.95 -2.30
CA ILE A 68 -15.06 7.02 -3.04
C ILE A 68 -14.19 7.83 -2.06
N GLY A 69 -12.93 8.06 -2.44
CA GLY A 69 -11.99 8.84 -1.65
C GLY A 69 -11.42 8.10 -0.44
N GLU A 70 -11.81 6.86 -0.21
CA GLU A 70 -11.33 6.05 0.90
C GLU A 70 -10.14 5.20 0.48
N PHE A 71 -9.23 4.95 1.42
CA PHE A 71 -7.98 4.23 1.17
C PHE A 71 -8.13 2.76 1.47
N CYS A 72 -7.42 1.93 0.69
CA CYS A 72 -7.33 0.49 0.91
C CYS A 72 -5.86 0.09 0.95
N PHE A 73 -5.42 -0.45 2.08
CA PHE A 73 -4.05 -0.90 2.26
C PHE A 73 -3.92 -2.39 1.96
N PHE A 74 -3.29 -2.72 0.84
CA PHE A 74 -3.06 -4.09 0.40
C PHE A 74 -1.63 -4.51 0.75
N GLU A 75 -1.47 -5.48 1.61
CA GLU A 75 -0.17 -6.04 1.94
C GLU A 75 -0.01 -7.49 1.47
N ASP A 76 -0.80 -8.39 2.03
CA ASP A 76 -0.77 -9.82 1.72
C ASP A 76 -1.82 -10.22 0.68
N VAL A 77 -2.64 -9.27 0.23
CA VAL A 77 -3.64 -9.45 -0.82
C VAL A 77 -3.18 -8.69 -2.06
N PHE A 78 -3.16 -9.36 -3.19
CA PHE A 78 -2.80 -8.73 -4.45
C PHE A 78 -3.97 -7.90 -4.98
N PRO A 79 -3.76 -6.60 -5.30
CA PRO A 79 -4.85 -5.71 -5.70
C PRO A 79 -5.28 -5.83 -7.17
N GLY A 80 -4.74 -6.77 -7.92
CA GLY A 80 -5.00 -6.91 -9.36
C GLY A 80 -6.45 -6.73 -9.79
N PRO A 81 -7.42 -7.42 -9.15
CA PRO A 81 -8.83 -7.30 -9.53
C PRO A 81 -9.42 -5.89 -9.39
N TRP A 82 -8.81 -5.03 -8.58
CA TRP A 82 -9.34 -3.69 -8.30
C TRP A 82 -8.55 -2.55 -8.96
N LEU A 83 -7.43 -2.84 -9.60
CA LEU A 83 -6.54 -1.80 -10.17
C LEU A 83 -7.26 -0.86 -11.14
N ASP A 84 -8.12 -1.41 -12.00
CA ASP A 84 -8.80 -0.62 -13.03
C ASP A 84 -9.85 0.34 -12.46
N GLN A 85 -10.41 0.01 -11.31
CA GLN A 85 -11.46 0.83 -10.69
C GLN A 85 -10.95 1.82 -9.65
N ALA A 86 -9.68 1.75 -9.30
CA ALA A 86 -9.12 2.66 -8.31
C ALA A 86 -9.05 4.10 -8.85
N GLU A 87 -9.38 5.07 -8.01
CA GLU A 87 -9.25 6.49 -8.33
C GLU A 87 -7.78 6.87 -8.47
N LYS A 88 -6.97 6.39 -7.53
CA LYS A 88 -5.52 6.58 -7.47
C LYS A 88 -4.87 5.36 -6.90
N ILE A 89 -3.57 5.22 -7.18
CA ILE A 89 -2.77 4.14 -6.61
C ILE A 89 -1.51 4.74 -5.99
N VAL A 90 -1.34 4.54 -4.70
CA VAL A 90 -0.16 4.97 -3.94
C VAL A 90 0.78 3.79 -3.83
N VAL A 91 1.96 3.91 -4.41
CA VAL A 91 2.95 2.85 -4.44
C VAL A 91 4.16 3.25 -3.58
N TYR A 92 4.42 2.48 -2.55
CA TYR A 92 5.65 2.61 -1.76
C TYR A 92 6.63 1.54 -2.21
N ASN A 93 7.82 1.95 -2.59
CA ASN A 93 8.90 1.04 -2.99
C ASN A 93 9.95 1.02 -1.88
N TRP A 94 10.24 -0.17 -1.37
CA TRP A 94 11.25 -0.36 -0.32
C TRP A 94 12.67 0.01 -0.79
N ASN A 95 12.89 0.07 -2.11
CA ASN A 95 14.21 0.25 -2.73
C ASN A 95 15.18 -0.88 -2.35
N ARG A 96 14.64 -2.07 -2.21
CA ARG A 96 15.35 -3.31 -1.94
C ARG A 96 14.68 -4.44 -2.71
N THR A 97 15.40 -5.53 -2.91
CA THR A 97 14.84 -6.76 -3.47
C THR A 97 14.72 -7.78 -2.35
N TYR A 98 13.53 -8.35 -2.20
CA TYR A 98 13.23 -9.40 -1.24
C TYR A 98 12.76 -10.65 -1.97
N PRO A 99 12.83 -11.84 -1.33
CA PRO A 99 12.13 -12.99 -1.86
C PRO A 99 10.64 -12.67 -2.06
N SER A 100 10.08 -13.08 -3.19
CA SER A 100 8.67 -12.84 -3.48
C SER A 100 8.05 -13.97 -4.27
N ASP A 101 6.76 -14.20 -4.02
CA ASP A 101 5.94 -15.13 -4.79
C ASP A 101 5.12 -14.35 -5.81
N PRO A 102 4.79 -14.94 -6.97
CA PRO A 102 3.88 -14.28 -7.92
C PRO A 102 2.47 -14.18 -7.31
N PRO A 103 1.65 -13.23 -7.76
CA PRO A 103 1.92 -12.27 -8.83
C PRO A 103 2.72 -11.08 -8.33
N ARG A 104 3.38 -10.39 -9.26
CA ARG A 104 4.10 -9.16 -8.99
C ARG A 104 3.26 -7.95 -9.40
N PHE A 105 3.48 -6.85 -8.70
CA PHE A 105 2.78 -5.62 -9.00
C PHE A 105 3.24 -5.07 -10.37
N PRO A 106 2.31 -4.78 -11.29
CA PRO A 106 2.68 -4.41 -12.66
C PRO A 106 3.04 -2.93 -12.78
N LEU A 107 4.32 -2.60 -12.74
CA LEU A 107 4.80 -1.25 -13.04
C LEU A 107 5.54 -1.24 -14.37
N PRO A 108 5.38 -0.17 -15.18
CA PRO A 108 4.46 0.95 -15.02
C PRO A 108 3.00 0.52 -15.18
N LEU A 109 2.10 1.25 -14.50
CA LEU A 109 0.68 0.94 -14.54
C LEU A 109 0.07 1.38 -15.87
N ALA A 110 -0.52 0.43 -16.60
CA ALA A 110 -1.12 0.70 -17.90
C ALA A 110 -2.29 1.70 -17.77
N GLY A 111 -2.34 2.67 -18.66
CA GLY A 111 -3.40 3.68 -18.67
C GLY A 111 -3.30 4.73 -17.57
N ARG A 112 -2.23 4.72 -16.78
CA ARG A 112 -2.03 5.65 -15.69
C ARG A 112 -0.69 6.34 -15.79
N SER A 113 -0.54 7.48 -15.11
CA SER A 113 0.71 8.21 -15.05
C SER A 113 1.06 8.54 -13.60
N ALA A 114 2.36 8.55 -13.31
CA ALA A 114 2.86 8.95 -11.99
C ALA A 114 2.79 10.48 -11.92
N GLU A 115 1.88 10.98 -11.09
CA GLU A 115 1.65 12.42 -10.92
C GLU A 115 2.61 13.01 -9.89
N ARG A 116 2.96 12.24 -8.87
CA ARG A 116 3.78 12.72 -7.76
C ARG A 116 4.76 11.63 -7.33
N ARG A 117 5.99 12.05 -7.05
CA ARG A 117 7.03 11.16 -6.54
C ARG A 117 7.77 11.84 -5.40
N GLU A 118 7.92 11.13 -4.30
CA GLU A 118 8.64 11.59 -3.11
C GLU A 118 9.58 10.51 -2.62
N GLU A 119 10.64 10.91 -1.95
CA GLU A 119 11.52 9.98 -1.25
C GLU A 119 11.65 10.42 0.20
N PHE A 120 11.69 9.46 1.12
CA PHE A 120 11.87 9.74 2.54
C PHE A 120 12.63 8.62 3.22
N ALA A 121 13.29 8.95 4.32
CA ALA A 121 13.97 7.96 5.14
C ALA A 121 12.92 7.19 5.95
N GLY A 122 12.99 5.86 5.90
CA GLY A 122 12.15 5.00 6.73
C GLY A 122 12.75 4.80 8.11
N SER A 123 12.04 4.07 8.97
CA SER A 123 12.55 3.64 10.28
C SER A 123 13.41 2.37 10.17
N SER A 124 13.11 1.51 9.20
CA SER A 124 13.81 0.24 8.95
C SER A 124 14.44 0.18 7.57
N HIS A 125 14.29 1.22 6.77
CA HIS A 125 14.80 1.33 5.41
C HIS A 125 15.46 2.69 5.24
N GLU A 126 16.61 2.72 4.57
CA GLU A 126 17.34 3.97 4.37
C GLU A 126 16.52 4.97 3.55
N ARG A 127 15.84 4.47 2.52
CA ARG A 127 15.08 5.30 1.60
C ARG A 127 13.88 4.53 1.07
N ILE A 128 12.72 5.15 1.17
CA ILE A 128 11.47 4.64 0.60
C ILE A 128 11.03 5.62 -0.48
N THR A 129 10.66 5.12 -1.65
CA THR A 129 10.12 5.94 -2.72
C THR A 129 8.61 5.79 -2.75
N LYS A 130 7.90 6.91 -2.77
CA LYS A 130 6.44 6.96 -2.85
C LYS A 130 6.05 7.56 -4.19
N GLU A 131 5.20 6.87 -4.93
CA GLU A 131 4.64 7.39 -6.18
C GLU A 131 3.13 7.34 -6.11
N ILE A 132 2.47 8.38 -6.63
CA ILE A 132 1.01 8.43 -6.74
C ILE A 132 0.67 8.39 -8.22
N TRP A 133 -0.04 7.36 -8.62
CA TRP A 133 -0.49 7.10 -9.99
C TRP A 133 -1.96 7.48 -10.14
N VAL A 134 -2.25 8.24 -11.19
CA VAL A 134 -3.62 8.70 -11.50
C VAL A 134 -4.11 8.20 -12.83
#